data_e840dd2ef2b1a6ae2d31d548f9faade7
#
_entry.id   e840dd2ef2b1a6ae2d31d548f9faade7
#
_cell.length_a   1.000
_cell.length_b   1.000
_cell.length_c   1.000
_cell.angle_alpha   90.00
_cell.angle_beta   90.00
_cell.angle_gamma   90.00
#
_symmetry.space_group_name_H-M   'P 1'
#
loop_
_entity.id
_entity.type
_entity.pdbx_description
1 polymer ?
#
loop_
_entity_poly.entity_id
_entity_poly.type
_entity_poly.pdbx_seq_one_letter_code
_entity_poly.pdbx_strand_id
1 'polypeptide(L)' 'MSEVTVAIIALAVLLLLFTTGIELGFAMA' A
#
# COMPACT_ATOMS: atom_id res chain seq x y z
N MET A 1 -13.60 1.03 -16.13
CA MET A 1 -13.20 1.71 -14.89
C MET A 1 -12.57 3.04 -15.23
N SER A 2 -12.84 4.06 -14.43
CA SER A 2 -12.28 5.38 -14.68
C SER A 2 -10.81 5.42 -14.21
N GLU A 3 -10.07 6.34 -14.79
CA GLU A 3 -8.68 6.56 -14.41
C GLU A 3 -8.56 6.89 -12.92
N VAL A 4 -9.50 7.64 -12.40
CA VAL A 4 -9.50 8.03 -10.99
C VAL A 4 -9.68 6.81 -10.10
N THR A 5 -10.59 5.91 -10.47
CA THR A 5 -10.81 4.68 -9.69
C THR A 5 -9.55 3.82 -9.65
N VAL A 6 -8.90 3.66 -10.78
CA VAL A 6 -7.67 2.88 -10.86
C VAL A 6 -6.56 3.52 -10.02
N ALA A 7 -6.47 4.85 -10.06
CA ALA A 7 -5.48 5.57 -9.28
C ALA A 7 -5.70 5.40 -7.77
N ILE A 8 -6.97 5.45 -7.34
CA ILE A 8 -7.31 5.28 -5.93
C ILE A 8 -6.97 3.88 -5.45
N ILE A 9 -7.31 2.88 -6.24
CA ILE A 9 -7.01 1.49 -5.91
C ILE A 9 -5.50 1.26 -5.84
N ALA A 10 -4.77 1.78 -6.81
CA ALA A 10 -3.32 1.65 -6.83
C ALA A 10 -2.67 2.31 -5.62
N LEU A 11 -3.15 3.50 -5.27
CA LEU A 11 -2.64 4.22 -4.10
C LEU A 11 -2.93 3.46 -2.81
N ALA A 12 -4.13 2.93 -2.69
CA ALA A 12 -4.52 2.17 -1.50
C ALA A 12 -3.66 0.92 -1.33
N VAL A 13 -3.42 0.20 -2.41
CA VAL A 13 -2.57 -1.00 -2.39
C VAL A 13 -1.13 -0.63 -2.03
N LEU A 14 -0.63 0.45 -2.59
CA LEU A 14 0.73 0.92 -2.31
C LEU A 14 0.88 1.28 -0.84
N LEU A 15 -0.08 2.01 -0.28
CA LEU A 15 -0.05 2.39 1.12
C LEU A 15 -0.12 1.17 2.03
N LEU A 16 -0.98 0.22 1.70
CA LEU A 16 -1.11 -1.00 2.48
C LEU A 16 0.20 -1.80 2.47
N LEU A 17 0.78 -1.94 1.31
CA LEU A 17 2.03 -2.66 1.15
C LEU A 17 3.16 -1.96 1.91
N PHE A 18 3.22 -0.64 1.82
CA PHE A 18 4.24 0.16 2.49
C PHE A 18 4.12 0.03 4.02
N THR A 19 2.90 0.14 4.53
CA THR A 19 2.63 0.00 5.97
C THR A 19 3.00 -1.40 6.47
N THR A 20 2.59 -2.42 5.73
CA THR A 20 2.90 -3.81 6.08
C THR A 20 4.41 -4.05 6.07
N GLY A 21 5.09 -3.49 5.09
CA GLY A 21 6.55 -3.61 5.00
C GLY A 21 7.25 -3.02 6.19
N ILE A 22 6.79 -1.85 6.66
CA ILE A 22 7.37 -1.20 7.84
C ILE A 22 7.14 -2.04 9.09
N GLU A 23 5.93 -2.57 9.25
CA GLU A 23 5.59 -3.41 10.39
C GLU A 23 6.45 -4.68 10.43
N LEU A 24 6.58 -5.34 9.30
CA LEU A 24 7.40 -6.54 9.20
C LEU A 24 8.87 -6.24 9.46
N GLY A 25 9.36 -5.15 8.94
CA GLY A 25 10.73 -4.73 9.17
C GLY A 25 11.01 -4.47 10.65
N PHE A 26 10.08 -3.81 11.32
CA PHE A 26 10.19 -3.54 12.76
C PHE A 26 10.13 -4.83 13.57
N ALA A 27 9.24 -5.75 13.21
CA ALA A 27 9.10 -7.02 13.90
C ALA A 27 10.34 -7.90 13.76
N MET A 28 10.99 -7.80 12.62
CA MET A 28 12.20 -8.58 12.35
C MET A 28 13.45 -7.97 12.99
N ALA A 29 13.40 -6.69 13.23
CA ALA A 29 14.52 -6.01 13.85
C ALA A 29 14.47 -6.18 15.36
#